data_bf4287331ae2edbd5a9228bafe3b5598
#
_entry.id   bf4287331ae2edbd5a9228bafe3b5598
#
_cell.length_a   1.000
_cell.length_b   1.000
_cell.length_c   1.000
_cell.angle_alpha   90.00
_cell.angle_beta   90.00
_cell.angle_gamma   90.00
#
_symmetry.space_group_name_H-M   'P 1'
#
loop_
_entity.id
_entity.type
_entity.pdbx_description
1 polymer ?
#
loop_
_entity_poly.entity_id
_entity_poly.type
_entity_poly.pdbx_seq_one_letter_code
_entity_poly.pdbx_strand_id
1 'polypeptide(L)'
;MLELLASVLCFGLFLYKWLIIIAVLLSWVSADPYNPIVQWIARVTRPLWVWCEQRMPMMLAHFSPYAALLLVIFAQAVVPAELRSLNLLLEGQSDGNQILLQSGGHLLQGAAIVLQSLFFFFVIVIFQLNDYVTDTDIVIF
;
A
#
# COMPACT_ATOMS: atom_id res chain seq x y z
N MET A 1 -1.88 -18.50 19.74
CA MET A 1 -2.20 -17.08 20.03
C MET A 1 -1.63 -16.15 18.96
N LEU A 2 -0.33 -16.19 18.68
CA LEU A 2 0.29 -15.36 17.65
C LEU A 2 -0.22 -15.62 16.23
N GLU A 3 -0.60 -16.86 15.90
CA GLU A 3 -1.19 -17.18 14.60
C GLU A 3 -2.57 -16.55 14.40
N LEU A 4 -3.40 -16.52 15.43
CA LEU A 4 -4.68 -15.80 15.38
C LEU A 4 -4.44 -14.30 15.19
N LEU A 5 -3.49 -13.74 15.92
CA LEU A 5 -3.11 -12.33 15.79
C LEU A 5 -2.61 -12.03 14.37
N ALA A 6 -1.74 -12.87 13.81
CA ALA A 6 -1.25 -12.74 12.45
C ALA A 6 -2.39 -12.78 11.42
N SER A 7 -3.35 -13.69 11.61
CA SER A 7 -4.50 -13.82 10.71
C SER A 7 -5.43 -12.60 10.77
N VAL A 8 -5.70 -12.09 11.96
CA VAL A 8 -6.53 -10.89 12.18
C VAL A 8 -5.85 -9.66 11.57
N LEU A 9 -4.53 -9.50 11.78
CA LEU A 9 -3.76 -8.40 11.20
C LEU A 9 -3.73 -8.50 9.66
N CYS A 10 -3.54 -9.70 9.11
CA CYS A 10 -3.57 -9.91 7.66
C CYS A 10 -4.91 -9.50 7.06
N PHE A 11 -6.02 -9.91 7.69
CA PHE A 11 -7.36 -9.54 7.26
C PHE A 11 -7.63 -8.03 7.40
N GLY A 12 -7.21 -7.42 8.51
CA GLY A 12 -7.33 -5.98 8.73
C GLY A 12 -6.55 -5.16 7.68
N LEU A 13 -5.30 -5.55 7.41
CA LEU A 13 -4.46 -4.92 6.39
C LEU A 13 -5.03 -5.12 4.97
N PHE A 14 -5.62 -6.29 4.70
CA PHE A 14 -6.30 -6.56 3.43
C PHE A 14 -7.49 -5.63 3.23
N LEU A 15 -8.36 -5.46 4.21
CA LEU A 15 -9.49 -4.52 4.14
C LEU A 15 -9.01 -3.08 4.01
N TYR A 16 -8.00 -2.70 4.78
CA TYR A 16 -7.43 -1.35 4.76
C TYR A 16 -6.81 -1.00 3.40
N LYS A 17 -6.12 -1.95 2.77
CA LYS A 17 -5.61 -1.81 1.41
C LYS A 17 -6.73 -1.48 0.42
N TRP A 18 -7.85 -2.21 0.48
CA TRP A 18 -9.01 -1.94 -0.39
C TRP A 18 -9.63 -0.56 -0.13
N LEU A 19 -9.70 -0.13 1.12
CA LEU A 19 -10.17 1.23 1.45
C LEU A 19 -9.28 2.31 0.83
N ILE A 20 -7.96 2.14 0.85
CA ILE A 20 -7.02 3.07 0.22
C ILE A 20 -7.20 3.08 -1.30
N ILE A 21 -7.34 1.91 -1.94
CA ILE A 21 -7.57 1.81 -3.38
C ILE A 21 -8.86 2.55 -3.76
N ILE A 22 -9.94 2.33 -3.04
CA ILE A 22 -11.21 3.02 -3.28
C ILE A 22 -11.04 4.53 -3.07
N ALA A 23 -10.34 4.98 -2.03
CA ALA A 23 -10.08 6.39 -1.78
C ALA A 23 -9.30 7.06 -2.92
N VAL A 24 -8.29 6.38 -3.46
CA VAL A 24 -7.53 6.86 -4.63
C VAL A 24 -8.42 6.95 -5.87
N LEU A 25 -9.23 5.92 -6.14
CA LEU A 25 -10.17 5.92 -7.27
C LEU A 25 -11.22 7.04 -7.15
N LEU A 26 -11.77 7.26 -5.94
CA LEU A 26 -12.73 8.34 -5.69
C LEU A 26 -12.09 9.73 -5.91
N SER A 27 -10.82 9.87 -5.58
CA SER A 27 -10.05 11.09 -5.85
C SER A 27 -9.89 11.36 -7.35
N TRP A 28 -9.72 10.31 -8.17
CA TRP A 28 -9.60 10.44 -9.62
C TRP A 28 -10.91 10.77 -10.33
N VAL A 29 -12.00 10.15 -9.85
CA VAL A 29 -13.35 10.36 -10.41
C VAL A 29 -13.93 11.72 -9.99
N SER A 30 -13.20 12.51 -9.18
CA SER A 30 -13.71 13.77 -8.59
C SER A 30 -15.06 13.56 -7.90
N ALA A 31 -15.14 12.50 -7.10
CA ALA A 31 -16.37 12.13 -6.39
C ALA A 31 -16.87 13.27 -5.51
N ASP A 32 -18.18 13.41 -5.43
CA ASP A 32 -18.84 14.47 -4.67
C ASP A 32 -18.36 14.48 -3.21
N PRO A 33 -17.70 15.56 -2.75
CA PRO A 33 -17.18 15.66 -1.39
C PRO A 33 -18.30 15.70 -0.32
N TYR A 34 -19.54 15.95 -0.71
CA TYR A 34 -20.69 15.97 0.20
C TYR A 34 -21.27 14.58 0.46
N ASN A 35 -20.86 13.57 -0.32
CA ASN A 35 -21.31 12.20 -0.11
C ASN A 35 -20.75 11.66 1.23
N PRO A 36 -21.61 11.17 2.14
CA PRO A 36 -21.19 10.69 3.46
C PRO A 36 -20.24 9.47 3.37
N ILE A 37 -20.37 8.64 2.33
CA ILE A 37 -19.49 7.48 2.10
C ILE A 37 -18.08 7.96 1.75
N VAL A 38 -17.96 8.94 0.85
CA VAL A 38 -16.69 9.54 0.46
C VAL A 38 -15.99 10.17 1.67
N GLN A 39 -16.73 10.92 2.48
CA GLN A 39 -16.21 11.53 3.70
C GLN A 39 -15.75 10.50 4.73
N TRP A 40 -16.46 9.39 4.87
CA TRP A 40 -16.08 8.33 5.78
C TRP A 40 -14.77 7.66 5.35
N ILE A 41 -14.67 7.28 4.07
CA ILE A 41 -13.45 6.70 3.49
C ILE A 41 -12.27 7.66 3.64
N ALA A 42 -12.45 8.92 3.28
CA ALA A 42 -11.42 9.94 3.43
C ALA A 42 -10.97 10.11 4.89
N ARG A 43 -11.89 10.07 5.85
CA ARG A 43 -11.58 10.17 7.28
C ARG A 43 -10.74 9.01 7.78
N VAL A 44 -11.01 7.79 7.31
CA VAL A 44 -10.27 6.58 7.72
C VAL A 44 -8.89 6.52 7.06
N THR A 45 -8.74 6.97 5.83
CA THR A 45 -7.47 6.91 5.08
C THR A 45 -6.57 8.12 5.31
N ARG A 46 -7.15 9.28 5.66
CA ARG A 46 -6.43 10.54 5.86
C ARG A 46 -5.25 10.46 6.85
N PRO A 47 -5.35 9.81 8.02
CA PRO A 47 -4.23 9.80 8.98
C PRO A 47 -2.97 9.18 8.39
N LEU A 48 -3.09 8.12 7.59
CA LEU A 48 -1.95 7.50 6.92
C LEU A 48 -1.36 8.40 5.83
N TRP A 49 -2.21 9.07 5.06
CA TRP A 49 -1.76 10.00 4.01
C TRP A 49 -0.99 11.18 4.60
N VAL A 50 -1.52 11.82 5.64
CA VAL A 50 -0.86 12.92 6.34
C VAL A 50 0.47 12.47 6.94
N TRP A 51 0.54 11.28 7.50
CA TRP A 51 1.77 10.71 8.03
C TRP A 51 2.83 10.47 6.92
N CYS A 52 2.43 9.95 5.77
CA CYS A 52 3.30 9.81 4.60
C CYS A 52 3.74 11.18 4.05
N GLU A 53 2.82 12.12 3.92
CA GLU A 53 3.08 13.47 3.42
C GLU A 53 4.11 14.22 4.28
N GLN A 54 4.00 14.13 5.61
CA GLN A 54 4.94 14.76 6.53
C GLN A 54 6.37 14.20 6.43
N ARG A 55 6.52 12.97 5.93
CA ARG A 55 7.83 12.31 5.78
C ARG A 55 8.44 12.44 4.39
N MET A 56 7.66 12.89 3.42
CA MET A 56 8.11 13.07 2.05
C MET A 56 8.60 14.50 1.80
N PRO A 57 9.61 14.68 0.91
CA PRO A 57 9.97 15.99 0.43
C PRO A 57 8.80 16.62 -0.35
N MET A 58 8.71 17.94 -0.32
CA MET A 58 7.58 18.73 -0.85
C MET A 58 7.20 18.39 -2.30
N MET A 59 8.19 18.01 -3.13
CA MET A 59 7.97 17.59 -4.52
C MET A 59 7.19 16.28 -4.65
N LEU A 60 7.27 15.39 -3.67
CA LEU A 60 6.64 14.06 -3.69
C LEU A 60 5.36 13.99 -2.84
N ALA A 61 4.98 15.09 -2.17
CA ALA A 61 3.79 15.15 -1.32
C ALA A 61 2.49 14.79 -2.06
N HIS A 62 2.39 15.13 -3.35
CA HIS A 62 1.25 14.77 -4.21
C HIS A 62 1.09 13.26 -4.42
N PHE A 63 2.17 12.48 -4.23
CA PHE A 63 2.16 11.03 -4.34
C PHE A 63 1.91 10.32 -3.00
N SER A 64 1.57 11.05 -1.94
CA SER A 64 1.34 10.49 -0.61
C SER A 64 0.29 9.37 -0.56
N PRO A 65 -0.85 9.39 -1.31
CA PRO A 65 -1.81 8.30 -1.33
C PRO A 65 -1.21 7.00 -1.87
N TYR A 66 -0.36 7.11 -2.89
CA TYR A 66 0.31 5.95 -3.50
C TYR A 66 1.39 5.38 -2.58
N ALA A 67 2.14 6.25 -1.91
CA ALA A 67 3.11 5.82 -0.91
C ALA A 67 2.43 5.11 0.27
N ALA A 68 1.28 5.59 0.72
CA ALA A 68 0.46 4.94 1.72
C ALA A 68 0.00 3.55 1.27
N LEU A 69 -0.46 3.41 0.01
CA LEU A 69 -0.84 2.14 -0.57
C LEU A 69 0.34 1.15 -0.62
N LEU A 70 1.50 1.59 -1.10
CA LEU A 70 2.71 0.77 -1.16
C LEU A 70 3.16 0.31 0.23
N LEU A 71 3.08 1.20 1.23
CA LEU A 71 3.42 0.89 2.61
C LEU A 71 2.49 -0.19 3.18
N VAL A 72 1.19 -0.11 2.92
CA VAL A 72 0.22 -1.12 3.38
C VAL A 72 0.42 -2.45 2.65
N ILE A 73 0.72 -2.44 1.36
CA ILE A 73 1.05 -3.67 0.61
C ILE A 73 2.30 -4.33 1.19
N PHE A 74 3.34 -3.55 1.48
CA PHE A 74 4.56 -4.06 2.11
C PHE A 74 4.28 -4.62 3.50
N ALA A 75 3.56 -3.88 4.34
CA ALA A 75 3.19 -4.34 5.67
C ALA A 75 2.36 -5.63 5.63
N GLN A 76 1.42 -5.75 4.68
CA GLN A 76 0.62 -6.96 4.49
C GLN A 76 1.47 -8.18 4.12
N ALA A 77 2.55 -8.00 3.38
CA ALA A 77 3.44 -9.09 3.00
C ALA A 77 4.35 -9.51 4.16
N VAL A 78 4.89 -8.54 4.91
CA VAL A 78 5.96 -8.78 5.90
C VAL A 78 5.41 -9.06 7.29
N VAL A 79 4.47 -8.25 7.79
CA VAL A 79 4.03 -8.33 9.20
C VAL A 79 3.47 -9.69 9.60
N PRO A 80 2.55 -10.32 8.84
CA PRO A 80 2.03 -11.63 9.22
C PRO A 80 3.08 -12.74 9.12
N ALA A 81 4.02 -12.61 8.19
CA ALA A 81 5.09 -13.58 8.01
C ALA A 81 6.07 -13.55 9.19
N GLU A 82 6.46 -12.35 9.64
CA GLU A 82 7.33 -12.17 10.81
C GLU A 82 6.67 -12.64 12.10
N LEU A 83 5.37 -12.41 12.27
CA LEU A 83 4.64 -12.91 13.45
C LEU A 83 4.57 -14.44 13.48
N ARG A 84 4.43 -15.09 12.32
CA ARG A 84 4.47 -16.55 12.24
C ARG A 84 5.85 -17.11 12.54
N SER A 85 6.92 -16.49 12.06
CA SER A 85 8.28 -16.91 12.36
C SER A 85 8.62 -16.73 13.84
N LEU A 86 8.13 -15.68 14.50
CA LEU A 86 8.23 -15.50 15.94
C LEU A 86 7.48 -16.61 16.73
N ASN A 87 6.32 -17.02 16.25
CA ASN A 87 5.58 -18.12 16.89
C ASN A 87 6.36 -19.44 16.86
N LEU A 88 6.99 -19.76 15.73
CA LEU A 88 7.84 -20.94 15.58
C LEU A 88 9.07 -20.91 16.49
N LEU A 89 9.64 -19.73 16.75
CA LEU A 89 10.70 -19.54 17.74
C LEU A 89 10.24 -19.85 19.15
N LEU A 90 9.09 -19.31 19.55
CA LEU A 90 8.54 -19.48 20.89
C LEU A 90 8.12 -20.94 21.18
N GLU A 91 7.72 -21.67 20.13
CA GLU A 91 7.39 -23.08 20.22
C GLU A 91 8.62 -23.98 20.17
N GLY A 92 9.83 -23.44 20.00
CA GLY A 92 11.10 -24.18 19.97
C GLY A 92 11.24 -25.13 18.78
N GLN A 93 10.44 -24.92 17.73
CA GLN A 93 10.39 -25.81 16.55
C GLN A 93 11.44 -25.46 15.49
N SER A 94 12.18 -24.36 15.63
CA SER A 94 13.14 -23.92 14.63
C SER A 94 14.38 -23.28 15.24
N ASP A 95 15.53 -23.51 14.60
CA ASP A 95 16.80 -22.87 14.96
C ASP A 95 16.81 -21.38 14.59
N GLY A 96 17.39 -20.54 15.45
CA GLY A 96 17.45 -19.11 15.26
C GLY A 96 18.05 -18.69 13.90
N ASN A 97 19.01 -19.45 13.37
CA ASN A 97 19.62 -19.19 12.07
C ASN A 97 18.64 -19.40 10.90
N GLN A 98 17.78 -20.40 10.99
CA GLN A 98 16.75 -20.63 9.95
C GLN A 98 15.72 -19.51 9.92
N ILE A 99 15.37 -18.96 11.08
CA ILE A 99 14.43 -17.84 11.17
C ILE A 99 15.01 -16.56 10.60
N LEU A 100 16.30 -16.27 10.86
CA LEU A 100 16.96 -15.10 10.26
C LEU A 100 16.98 -15.18 8.74
N LEU A 101 17.22 -16.35 8.17
CA LEU A 101 17.18 -16.57 6.71
C LEU A 101 15.75 -16.42 6.17
N GLN A 102 14.77 -16.94 6.90
CA GLN A 102 13.35 -16.85 6.51
C GLN A 102 12.82 -15.42 6.61
N SER A 103 13.16 -14.69 7.67
CA SER A 103 12.84 -13.28 7.84
C SER A 103 13.44 -12.43 6.71
N GLY A 104 14.71 -12.64 6.37
CA GLY A 104 15.33 -12.03 5.20
C GLY A 104 14.60 -12.31 3.90
N GLY A 105 14.13 -13.55 3.72
CA GLY A 105 13.30 -13.95 2.57
C GLY A 105 11.96 -13.20 2.49
N HIS A 106 11.28 -13.02 3.62
CA HIS A 106 10.02 -12.28 3.68
C HIS A 106 10.18 -10.79 3.37
N LEU A 107 11.28 -10.17 3.86
CA LEU A 107 11.62 -8.79 3.54
C LEU A 107 11.90 -8.61 2.05
N LEU A 108 12.65 -9.51 1.43
CA LEU A 108 12.93 -9.49 -0.01
C LEU A 108 11.64 -9.68 -0.82
N GLN A 109 10.77 -10.58 -0.40
CA GLN A 109 9.48 -10.80 -1.05
C GLN A 109 8.58 -9.56 -0.94
N GLY A 110 8.52 -8.93 0.24
CA GLY A 110 7.81 -7.67 0.45
C GLY A 110 8.34 -6.56 -0.46
N ALA A 111 9.67 -6.41 -0.54
CA ALA A 111 10.30 -5.45 -1.44
C ALA A 111 10.00 -5.72 -2.92
N ALA A 112 10.01 -6.99 -3.35
CA ALA A 112 9.67 -7.37 -4.72
C ALA A 112 8.21 -7.01 -5.07
N ILE A 113 7.26 -7.23 -4.15
CA ILE A 113 5.85 -6.86 -4.33
C ILE A 113 5.71 -5.34 -4.47
N VAL A 114 6.43 -4.56 -3.65
CA VAL A 114 6.43 -3.09 -3.74
C VAL A 114 7.00 -2.63 -5.09
N LEU A 115 8.13 -3.19 -5.54
CA LEU A 115 8.72 -2.87 -6.84
C LEU A 115 7.78 -3.20 -8.00
N GLN A 116 7.12 -4.35 -7.94
CA GLN A 116 6.12 -4.74 -8.94
C GLN A 116 4.93 -3.77 -8.96
N SER A 117 4.46 -3.35 -7.79
CA SER A 117 3.36 -2.38 -7.67
C SER A 117 3.76 -0.99 -8.20
N LEU A 118 5.00 -0.55 -7.94
CA LEU A 118 5.57 0.67 -8.50
C LEU A 118 5.66 0.62 -10.03
N PHE A 119 6.05 -0.52 -10.58
CA PHE A 119 6.11 -0.71 -12.02
C PHE A 119 4.74 -0.57 -12.67
N PHE A 120 3.71 -1.23 -12.13
CA PHE A 120 2.33 -1.07 -12.61
C PHE A 120 1.83 0.36 -12.50
N PHE A 121 2.12 1.03 -11.38
CA PHE A 121 1.78 2.43 -11.19
C PHE A 121 2.44 3.31 -12.25
N PHE A 122 3.73 3.11 -12.53
CA PHE A 122 4.47 3.88 -13.54
C PHE A 122 3.89 3.67 -14.95
N VAL A 123 3.50 2.45 -15.29
CA VAL A 123 2.81 2.13 -16.56
C VAL A 123 1.48 2.87 -16.68
N ILE A 124 0.68 2.91 -15.60
CA ILE A 124 -0.61 3.63 -15.59
C ILE A 124 -0.39 5.13 -15.77
N VAL A 125 0.59 5.71 -15.08
CA VAL A 125 0.93 7.14 -15.20
C VAL A 125 1.37 7.49 -16.62
N ILE A 126 2.21 6.66 -17.24
CA ILE A 126 2.64 6.86 -18.63
C ILE A 126 1.42 6.79 -19.57
N PHE A 127 0.54 5.83 -19.37
CA PHE A 127 -0.67 5.69 -20.20
C PHE A 127 -1.56 6.92 -20.09
N GLN A 128 -1.78 7.42 -18.87
CA GLN A 128 -2.56 8.65 -18.60
C GLN A 128 -1.91 9.90 -19.22
N LEU A 129 -0.59 10.03 -19.14
CA LEU A 129 0.13 11.12 -19.76
C LEU A 129 0.03 11.08 -21.30
N ASN A 130 0.06 9.88 -21.88
CA ASN A 130 -0.10 9.71 -23.32
C ASN A 130 -1.50 10.12 -23.79
N ASP A 131 -2.55 9.76 -23.05
CA ASP A 131 -3.92 10.17 -23.35
C ASP A 131 -4.08 11.69 -23.23
N TYR A 132 -3.43 12.33 -22.25
CA TYR A 132 -3.45 13.79 -22.08
C TYR A 132 -2.75 14.52 -23.23
N VAL A 133 -1.64 13.99 -23.73
CA VAL A 133 -0.89 14.55 -24.86
C VAL A 133 -1.69 14.44 -26.16
N THR A 134 -2.35 13.29 -26.40
CA THR A 134 -3.17 13.11 -27.61
C THR A 134 -4.42 13.99 -27.61
N ASP A 135 -5.00 14.29 -26.45
CA ASP A 135 -6.18 15.18 -26.36
C ASP A 135 -5.81 16.67 -26.57
N THR A 136 -4.58 17.06 -26.21
CA THR A 136 -4.08 18.42 -26.47
C THR A 136 -3.73 18.68 -27.93
N ASP A 137 -3.36 17.64 -28.69
CA ASP A 137 -3.05 17.77 -30.12
C ASP A 137 -4.32 17.98 -30.99
N ILE A 138 -5.50 17.64 -30.49
CA ILE A 138 -6.79 17.84 -31.18
C ILE A 138 -7.28 19.29 -31.08
N VAL A 139 -6.80 20.07 -30.13
CA VAL A 139 -7.25 21.46 -29.89
C VAL A 139 -6.46 22.49 -30.70
N ILE A 140 -5.40 22.10 -31.41
CA ILE A 140 -4.51 23.00 -32.18
C ILE A 140 -4.93 23.07 -33.68
N PHE A 141 -5.96 22.35 -34.08
CA PHE A 141 -6.58 22.46 -35.40
C PHE A 141 -8.06 22.91 -35.27
#